data_48d11eafc79637ea284fa8d217a2a14e
#
_entry.id   48d11eafc79637ea284fa8d217a2a14e
#
_cell.length_a   1.000
_cell.length_b   1.000
_cell.length_c   1.000
_cell.angle_alpha   90.00
_cell.angle_beta   90.00
_cell.angle_gamma   90.00
#
_symmetry.space_group_name_H-M   'P 1'
#
loop_
_entity.id
_entity.type
_entity.pdbx_description
1 polymer ?
#
loop_
_entity_poly.entity_id
_entity_poly.type
_entity_poly.pdbx_seq_one_letter_code
_entity_poly.pdbx_strand_id
1 'polypeptide(L)'
;DGLRMRFFGLGAEVMQKFGVQTSLLPGGEIFAALEKGAIDATEYSLPVVDQRLGFHQLVKHNYFPGWHQQATTFELLINKDVWNGLTDQQRMILEVITKASVADSFAHGEALEGAEIKRNATEYGVTNHYWSDAMLAEYKAAWLEVVEEQKADPFFAKVWADFSEFDEEYKYWSSIGYLPRPEAPK
;
A
#
# COMPACT_ATOMS: atom_id res chain seq x y z
N ASP A 1 -3.53 -22.71 -2.46
CA ASP A 1 -2.18 -23.25 -2.19
C ASP A 1 -1.28 -23.07 -3.39
N GLY A 2 -0.01 -22.68 -3.15
CA GLY A 2 1.02 -22.62 -4.18
C GLY A 2 1.13 -21.31 -4.96
N LEU A 3 0.31 -20.30 -4.69
CA LEU A 3 0.47 -18.96 -5.27
C LEU A 3 1.79 -18.35 -4.81
N ARG A 4 2.61 -17.91 -5.76
CA ARG A 4 3.87 -17.18 -5.50
C ARG A 4 3.60 -15.70 -5.69
N MET A 5 3.77 -14.94 -4.65
CA MET A 5 3.40 -13.53 -4.67
C MET A 5 4.51 -12.64 -4.12
N ARG A 6 4.80 -11.55 -4.80
CA ARG A 6 5.56 -10.46 -4.19
C ARG A 6 4.65 -9.71 -3.23
N PHE A 7 5.07 -9.61 -1.97
CA PHE A 7 4.33 -8.87 -0.96
C PHE A 7 5.27 -8.13 0.00
N PHE A 8 4.88 -6.93 0.40
CA PHE A 8 5.68 -6.07 1.28
C PHE A 8 5.22 -6.13 2.74
N GLY A 9 6.19 -6.06 3.65
CA GLY A 9 5.96 -5.87 5.08
C GLY A 9 5.14 -6.97 5.74
N LEU A 10 4.45 -6.64 6.81
CA LEU A 10 3.65 -7.59 7.61
C LEU A 10 2.46 -8.18 6.84
N GLY A 11 2.01 -7.53 5.77
CA GLY A 11 1.01 -8.10 4.87
C GLY A 11 1.47 -9.41 4.23
N ALA A 12 2.79 -9.60 4.04
CA ALA A 12 3.34 -10.88 3.59
C ALA A 12 3.07 -12.01 4.58
N GLU A 13 3.21 -11.75 5.89
CA GLU A 13 2.95 -12.73 6.94
C GLU A 13 1.46 -13.12 6.99
N VAL A 14 0.57 -12.15 6.76
CA VAL A 14 -0.86 -12.43 6.61
C VAL A 14 -1.13 -13.36 5.44
N MET A 15 -0.55 -13.08 4.27
CA MET A 15 -0.73 -13.94 3.09
C MET A 15 -0.17 -15.35 3.28
N GLN A 16 0.92 -15.50 4.04
CA GLN A 16 1.48 -16.79 4.38
C GLN A 16 0.51 -17.66 5.20
N LYS A 17 -0.31 -17.05 6.08
CA LYS A 17 -1.36 -17.76 6.81
C LYS A 17 -2.42 -18.39 5.88
N PHE A 18 -2.56 -17.87 4.67
CA PHE A 18 -3.42 -18.42 3.61
C PHE A 18 -2.67 -19.35 2.64
N GLY A 19 -1.44 -19.76 2.98
CA GLY A 19 -0.66 -20.68 2.15
C GLY A 19 -0.01 -20.06 0.92
N VAL A 20 0.08 -18.73 0.84
CA VAL A 20 0.77 -18.02 -0.23
C VAL A 20 2.28 -18.03 0.03
N GLN A 21 3.07 -18.32 -1.00
CA GLN A 21 4.52 -18.21 -0.96
C GLN A 21 4.92 -16.76 -1.27
N THR A 22 5.32 -16.01 -0.24
CA THR A 22 5.65 -14.59 -0.39
C THR A 22 7.15 -14.38 -0.57
N SER A 23 7.50 -13.38 -1.36
CA SER A 23 8.86 -12.88 -1.53
C SER A 23 8.86 -11.36 -1.57
N LEU A 24 9.94 -10.76 -1.09
CA LEU A 24 10.15 -9.31 -1.21
C LEU A 24 11.07 -9.03 -2.39
N LEU A 25 10.58 -8.25 -3.36
CA LEU A 25 11.35 -7.77 -4.51
C LEU A 25 11.24 -6.24 -4.58
N PRO A 26 12.32 -5.55 -4.95
CA PRO A 26 12.26 -4.13 -5.29
C PRO A 26 11.28 -3.87 -6.45
N GLY A 27 10.61 -2.72 -6.44
CA GLY A 27 9.57 -2.39 -7.45
C GLY A 27 10.04 -2.54 -8.89
N GLY A 28 11.29 -2.13 -9.19
CA GLY A 28 11.86 -2.25 -10.53
C GLY A 28 12.14 -3.69 -11.02
N GLU A 29 12.09 -4.67 -10.13
CA GLU A 29 12.33 -6.08 -10.46
C GLU A 29 11.03 -6.87 -10.65
N ILE A 30 9.89 -6.32 -10.24
CA ILE A 30 8.59 -7.02 -10.23
C ILE A 30 8.16 -7.38 -11.65
N PHE A 31 8.26 -6.45 -12.61
CA PHE A 31 7.86 -6.69 -13.99
C PHE A 31 8.59 -7.91 -14.58
N ALA A 32 9.92 -7.95 -14.45
CA ALA A 32 10.71 -9.05 -14.94
C ALA A 32 10.43 -10.38 -14.21
N ALA A 33 10.10 -10.33 -12.93
CA ALA A 33 9.73 -11.52 -12.16
C ALA A 33 8.37 -12.10 -12.60
N LEU A 34 7.37 -11.24 -12.87
CA LEU A 34 6.08 -11.62 -13.46
C LEU A 34 6.25 -12.18 -14.87
N GLU A 35 7.01 -11.48 -15.73
CA GLU A 35 7.24 -11.90 -17.13
C GLU A 35 7.90 -13.28 -17.21
N LYS A 36 8.85 -13.57 -16.34
CA LYS A 36 9.55 -14.87 -16.27
C LYS A 36 8.75 -15.95 -15.54
N GLY A 37 7.61 -15.62 -14.97
CA GLY A 37 6.84 -16.54 -14.14
C GLY A 37 7.55 -16.94 -12.85
N ALA A 38 8.45 -16.12 -12.32
CA ALA A 38 9.05 -16.34 -11.01
C ALA A 38 8.06 -16.06 -9.87
N ILE A 39 7.14 -15.14 -10.10
CA ILE A 39 5.97 -14.86 -9.27
C ILE A 39 4.71 -14.87 -10.15
N ASP A 40 3.57 -15.19 -9.53
CA ASP A 40 2.26 -15.27 -10.18
C ASP A 40 1.41 -14.02 -9.91
N ALA A 41 1.71 -13.32 -8.82
CA ALA A 41 0.97 -12.13 -8.37
C ALA A 41 1.89 -11.15 -7.64
N THR A 42 1.44 -9.92 -7.53
CA THR A 42 2.11 -8.87 -6.74
C THR A 42 1.09 -7.94 -6.12
N GLU A 43 1.42 -7.34 -5.01
CA GLU A 43 0.92 -6.04 -4.58
C GLU A 43 2.04 -5.02 -4.78
N TYR A 44 1.69 -3.75 -4.96
CA TYR A 44 2.73 -2.73 -5.00
C TYR A 44 2.20 -1.36 -4.57
N SER A 45 1.37 -0.69 -5.38
CA SER A 45 0.98 0.68 -5.08
C SER A 45 -0.45 0.99 -5.57
N LEU A 46 -0.65 2.19 -6.07
CA LEU A 46 -1.90 2.64 -6.66
C LEU A 46 -1.94 2.32 -8.16
N PRO A 47 -3.12 2.15 -8.77
CA PRO A 47 -3.28 1.84 -10.19
C PRO A 47 -2.46 2.72 -11.14
N VAL A 48 -2.37 4.00 -10.88
CA VAL A 48 -1.57 4.97 -11.68
C VAL A 48 -0.07 4.67 -11.63
N VAL A 49 0.43 4.21 -10.50
CA VAL A 49 1.84 3.84 -10.31
C VAL A 49 2.12 2.48 -10.95
N ASP A 50 1.26 1.51 -10.69
CA ASP A 50 1.37 0.14 -11.21
C ASP A 50 1.28 0.11 -12.75
N GLN A 51 0.48 0.99 -13.32
CA GLN A 51 0.40 1.19 -14.76
C GLN A 51 1.72 1.68 -15.36
N ARG A 52 2.40 2.62 -14.70
CA ARG A 52 3.73 3.11 -15.13
C ARG A 52 4.81 2.04 -15.07
N LEU A 53 4.66 1.07 -14.17
CA LEU A 53 5.55 -0.11 -14.08
C LEU A 53 5.19 -1.20 -15.11
N GLY A 54 4.10 -1.04 -15.85
CA GLY A 54 3.71 -1.92 -16.93
C GLY A 54 2.97 -3.18 -16.51
N PHE A 55 2.55 -3.33 -15.27
CA PHE A 55 1.95 -4.56 -14.74
C PHE A 55 0.70 -4.98 -15.54
N HIS A 56 -0.12 -4.02 -15.99
CA HIS A 56 -1.30 -4.24 -16.83
C HIS A 56 -1.00 -5.00 -18.14
N GLN A 57 0.24 -5.03 -18.60
CA GLN A 57 0.65 -5.75 -19.80
C GLN A 57 0.72 -7.26 -19.53
N LEU A 58 1.12 -7.66 -18.34
CA LEU A 58 1.39 -9.05 -17.96
C LEU A 58 0.24 -9.69 -17.18
N VAL A 59 -0.37 -8.95 -16.23
CA VAL A 59 -1.43 -9.44 -15.36
C VAL A 59 -2.76 -8.78 -15.68
N LYS A 60 -3.84 -9.58 -15.67
CA LYS A 60 -5.16 -9.17 -16.14
C LYS A 60 -6.23 -9.17 -15.07
N HIS A 61 -5.87 -9.44 -13.83
CA HIS A 61 -6.79 -9.45 -12.70
C HIS A 61 -6.30 -8.50 -11.61
N ASN A 62 -7.14 -7.56 -11.23
CA ASN A 62 -6.86 -6.61 -10.16
C ASN A 62 -7.92 -6.73 -9.06
N TYR A 63 -7.53 -6.69 -7.80
CA TYR A 63 -8.41 -6.95 -6.65
C TYR A 63 -8.48 -5.74 -5.73
N PHE A 64 -9.68 -5.31 -5.39
CA PHE A 64 -10.00 -4.17 -4.56
C PHE A 64 -10.88 -4.53 -3.35
N PRO A 65 -10.85 -3.71 -2.29
CA PRO A 65 -9.86 -2.66 -2.01
C PRO A 65 -8.50 -3.24 -1.61
N GLY A 66 -7.44 -2.40 -1.65
CA GLY A 66 -6.20 -2.72 -0.95
C GLY A 66 -6.48 -2.82 0.55
N TRP A 67 -6.32 -4.01 1.12
CA TRP A 67 -6.76 -4.29 2.49
C TRP A 67 -5.66 -4.07 3.55
N HIS A 68 -4.38 -4.15 3.16
CA HIS A 68 -3.25 -4.24 4.09
C HIS A 68 -2.56 -2.89 4.39
N GLN A 69 -2.54 -1.97 3.45
CA GLN A 69 -1.84 -0.68 3.60
C GLN A 69 -2.63 0.44 2.93
N GLN A 70 -3.25 1.27 3.74
CA GLN A 70 -4.11 2.35 3.26
C GLN A 70 -3.33 3.62 2.91
N ALA A 71 -2.12 3.77 3.40
CA ALA A 71 -1.25 4.90 3.14
C ALA A 71 0.22 4.47 3.20
N THR A 72 1.06 5.17 2.46
CA THR A 72 2.51 5.00 2.48
C THR A 72 3.16 6.34 2.78
N THR A 73 4.07 6.35 3.73
CA THR A 73 4.93 7.51 4.01
C THR A 73 6.25 7.31 3.28
N PHE A 74 6.64 8.30 2.49
CA PHE A 74 7.96 8.33 1.86
C PHE A 74 8.85 9.31 2.60
N GLU A 75 10.08 8.90 2.90
CA GLU A 75 11.08 9.70 3.57
C GLU A 75 12.14 10.20 2.58
N LEU A 76 12.51 11.46 2.71
CA LEU A 76 13.72 11.97 2.08
C LEU A 76 14.91 11.72 3.00
N LEU A 77 15.73 10.72 2.68
CA LEU A 77 16.93 10.40 3.43
C LEU A 77 18.12 11.20 2.89
N ILE A 78 18.78 11.95 3.77
CA ILE A 78 19.94 12.77 3.43
C ILE A 78 21.13 12.32 4.28
N ASN A 79 22.28 12.08 3.64
CA ASN A 79 23.51 11.83 4.38
C ASN A 79 23.79 12.95 5.38
N LYS A 80 24.17 12.59 6.60
CA LYS A 80 24.33 13.55 7.71
C LYS A 80 25.38 14.64 7.43
N ASP A 81 26.47 14.27 6.77
CA ASP A 81 27.53 15.24 6.45
C ASP A 81 27.07 16.22 5.37
N VAL A 82 26.32 15.72 4.37
CA VAL A 82 25.68 16.57 3.37
C VAL A 82 24.69 17.52 4.03
N TRP A 83 23.83 17.01 4.92
CA TRP A 83 22.87 17.83 5.65
C TRP A 83 23.54 18.93 6.49
N ASN A 84 24.61 18.57 7.19
CA ASN A 84 25.38 19.51 8.02
C ASN A 84 26.11 20.58 7.20
N GLY A 85 26.46 20.28 5.94
CA GLY A 85 27.07 21.22 5.01
C GLY A 85 26.08 22.20 4.36
N LEU A 86 24.75 21.97 4.48
CA LEU A 86 23.74 22.87 3.95
C LEU A 86 23.61 24.14 4.79
N THR A 87 23.30 25.25 4.13
CA THR A 87 22.88 26.49 4.80
C THR A 87 21.48 26.32 5.41
N ASP A 88 21.12 27.15 6.37
CA ASP A 88 19.78 27.13 6.98
C ASP A 88 18.68 27.38 5.94
N GLN A 89 18.94 28.24 4.95
CA GLN A 89 18.02 28.46 3.85
C GLN A 89 17.80 27.19 3.00
N GLN A 90 18.85 26.46 2.68
CA GLN A 90 18.75 25.20 1.92
C GLN A 90 17.99 24.12 2.71
N ARG A 91 18.24 24.00 4.00
CA ARG A 91 17.49 23.07 4.88
C ARG A 91 16.01 23.43 4.91
N MET A 92 15.69 24.70 5.14
CA MET A 92 14.31 25.20 5.14
C MET A 92 13.59 24.91 3.81
N ILE A 93 14.26 25.12 2.67
CA ILE A 93 13.70 24.81 1.35
C ILE A 93 13.37 23.31 1.24
N LEU A 94 14.28 22.43 1.63
CA LEU A 94 14.05 20.98 1.61
C LEU A 94 12.87 20.58 2.49
N GLU A 95 12.78 21.12 3.72
CA GLU A 95 11.66 20.85 4.62
C GLU A 95 10.32 21.34 4.08
N VAL A 96 10.29 22.51 3.47
CA VAL A 96 9.05 23.06 2.87
C VAL A 96 8.63 22.25 1.65
N ILE A 97 9.57 21.91 0.76
CA ILE A 97 9.27 21.15 -0.46
C ILE A 97 8.78 19.74 -0.11
N THR A 98 9.40 19.06 0.85
CA THR A 98 8.96 17.72 1.25
C THR A 98 7.56 17.74 1.85
N LYS A 99 7.23 18.72 2.68
CA LYS A 99 5.86 18.90 3.20
C LYS A 99 4.86 19.22 2.10
N ALA A 100 5.21 20.09 1.16
CA ALA A 100 4.35 20.42 0.04
C ALA A 100 4.12 19.24 -0.90
N SER A 101 5.14 18.42 -1.16
CA SER A 101 5.05 17.26 -2.03
C SER A 101 4.07 16.20 -1.53
N VAL A 102 3.85 16.08 -0.22
CA VAL A 102 2.85 15.17 0.35
C VAL A 102 1.45 15.54 -0.12
N ALA A 103 1.07 16.80 0.01
CA ALA A 103 -0.25 17.28 -0.40
C ALA A 103 -0.45 17.18 -1.92
N ASP A 104 0.58 17.55 -2.70
CA ASP A 104 0.55 17.50 -4.15
C ASP A 104 0.43 16.06 -4.66
N SER A 105 1.26 15.15 -4.16
CA SER A 105 1.25 13.73 -4.55
C SER A 105 -0.06 13.04 -4.20
N PHE A 106 -0.63 13.35 -3.02
CA PHE A 106 -1.92 12.82 -2.62
C PHE A 106 -3.05 13.31 -3.54
N ALA A 107 -3.14 14.62 -3.75
CA ALA A 107 -4.18 15.21 -4.61
C ALA A 107 -4.07 14.72 -6.05
N HIS A 108 -2.85 14.62 -6.58
CA HIS A 108 -2.60 14.16 -7.94
C HIS A 108 -2.93 12.67 -8.11
N GLY A 109 -2.53 11.82 -7.15
CA GLY A 109 -2.88 10.39 -7.13
C GLY A 109 -4.39 10.21 -7.14
N GLU A 110 -5.09 10.73 -6.14
CA GLU A 110 -6.56 10.62 -6.03
C GLU A 110 -7.30 11.08 -7.29
N ALA A 111 -6.82 12.14 -7.94
CA ALA A 111 -7.46 12.68 -9.14
C ALA A 111 -7.35 11.75 -10.36
N LEU A 112 -6.33 10.91 -10.45
CA LEU A 112 -6.04 10.10 -11.63
C LEU A 112 -6.53 8.66 -11.53
N GLU A 113 -6.69 8.11 -10.32
CA GLU A 113 -6.95 6.68 -10.12
C GLU A 113 -8.20 6.18 -10.85
N GLY A 114 -9.31 6.90 -10.79
CA GLY A 114 -10.55 6.50 -11.44
C GLY A 114 -10.44 6.40 -12.97
N ALA A 115 -9.72 7.34 -13.58
CA ALA A 115 -9.48 7.32 -15.03
C ALA A 115 -8.56 6.16 -15.41
N GLU A 116 -7.53 5.90 -14.61
CA GLU A 116 -6.57 4.84 -14.90
C GLU A 116 -7.17 3.44 -14.72
N ILE A 117 -7.97 3.21 -13.67
CA ILE A 117 -8.71 1.94 -13.49
C ILE A 117 -9.62 1.68 -14.69
N LYS A 118 -10.35 2.71 -15.16
CA LYS A 118 -11.21 2.58 -16.34
C LYS A 118 -10.40 2.27 -17.59
N ARG A 119 -9.29 2.96 -17.80
CA ARG A 119 -8.40 2.74 -18.93
C ARG A 119 -7.82 1.33 -18.95
N ASN A 120 -7.35 0.83 -17.80
CA ASN A 120 -6.84 -0.52 -17.67
C ASN A 120 -7.89 -1.57 -18.05
N ALA A 121 -9.16 -1.35 -17.70
CA ALA A 121 -10.24 -2.25 -18.09
C ALA A 121 -10.58 -2.16 -19.60
N THR A 122 -10.69 -0.94 -20.14
CA THR A 122 -11.21 -0.74 -21.52
C THR A 122 -10.15 -0.92 -22.61
N GLU A 123 -8.90 -0.54 -22.33
CA GLU A 123 -7.83 -0.58 -23.33
C GLU A 123 -6.91 -1.80 -23.17
N TYR A 124 -6.71 -2.26 -21.94
CA TYR A 124 -5.76 -3.34 -21.67
C TYR A 124 -6.40 -4.65 -21.21
N GLY A 125 -7.74 -4.69 -21.09
CA GLY A 125 -8.48 -5.90 -20.74
C GLY A 125 -8.24 -6.39 -19.30
N VAL A 126 -7.93 -5.49 -18.39
CA VAL A 126 -7.78 -5.81 -16.97
C VAL A 126 -9.17 -5.93 -16.34
N THR A 127 -9.43 -7.05 -15.67
CA THR A 127 -10.67 -7.27 -14.93
C THR A 127 -10.49 -6.86 -13.47
N ASN A 128 -11.36 -5.98 -12.98
CA ASN A 128 -11.39 -5.59 -11.59
C ASN A 128 -12.28 -6.54 -10.79
N HIS A 129 -11.77 -7.05 -9.71
CA HIS A 129 -12.47 -7.91 -8.75
C HIS A 129 -12.58 -7.19 -7.39
N TYR A 130 -13.59 -7.59 -6.64
CA TYR A 130 -13.83 -7.03 -5.31
C TYR A 130 -13.84 -8.14 -4.27
N TRP A 131 -13.11 -7.94 -3.18
CA TRP A 131 -13.13 -8.87 -2.06
C TRP A 131 -14.52 -8.90 -1.45
N SER A 132 -15.01 -10.07 -1.10
CA SER A 132 -16.23 -10.18 -0.29
C SER A 132 -15.97 -9.72 1.15
N ASP A 133 -17.01 -9.27 1.84
CA ASP A 133 -16.92 -8.90 3.26
C ASP A 133 -16.39 -10.06 4.12
N ALA A 134 -16.75 -11.29 3.78
CA ALA A 134 -16.24 -12.48 4.46
C ALA A 134 -14.71 -12.61 4.30
N MET A 135 -14.19 -12.42 3.08
CA MET A 135 -12.75 -12.47 2.83
C MET A 135 -12.01 -11.34 3.54
N LEU A 136 -12.55 -10.12 3.51
CA LEU A 136 -11.97 -8.99 4.24
C LEU A 136 -11.95 -9.23 5.75
N ALA A 137 -12.98 -9.87 6.29
CA ALA A 137 -13.02 -10.25 7.70
C ALA A 137 -11.95 -11.29 8.06
N GLU A 138 -11.70 -12.28 7.18
CA GLU A 138 -10.62 -13.25 7.35
C GLU A 138 -9.23 -12.60 7.28
N TYR A 139 -8.99 -11.69 6.33
CA TYR A 139 -7.74 -10.92 6.28
C TYR A 139 -7.52 -10.10 7.54
N LYS A 140 -8.58 -9.47 8.07
CA LYS A 140 -8.50 -8.72 9.32
C LYS A 140 -8.19 -9.65 10.52
N ALA A 141 -8.79 -10.82 10.59
CA ALA A 141 -8.52 -11.78 11.65
C ALA A 141 -7.06 -12.26 11.61
N ALA A 142 -6.57 -12.65 10.45
CA ALA A 142 -5.17 -13.04 10.25
C ALA A 142 -4.18 -11.89 10.54
N TRP A 143 -4.55 -10.66 10.19
CA TRP A 143 -3.77 -9.47 10.55
C TRP A 143 -3.64 -9.30 12.06
N LEU A 144 -4.72 -9.46 12.82
CA LEU A 144 -4.68 -9.36 14.28
C LEU A 144 -3.83 -10.45 14.92
N GLU A 145 -3.78 -11.65 14.35
CA GLU A 145 -2.86 -12.69 14.78
C GLU A 145 -1.39 -12.29 14.54
N VAL A 146 -1.07 -11.77 13.36
CA VAL A 146 0.29 -11.26 13.06
C VAL A 146 0.67 -10.15 14.03
N VAL A 147 -0.23 -9.22 14.34
CA VAL A 147 0.00 -8.17 15.34
C VAL A 147 0.34 -8.76 16.71
N GLU A 148 -0.41 -9.77 17.16
CA GLU A 148 -0.12 -10.42 18.46
C GLU A 148 1.26 -11.10 18.47
N GLU A 149 1.65 -11.73 17.37
CA GLU A 149 2.97 -12.33 17.20
C GLU A 149 4.07 -11.27 17.25
N GLN A 150 3.89 -10.14 16.57
CA GLN A 150 4.85 -9.04 16.50
C GLN A 150 5.00 -8.27 17.83
N LYS A 151 4.00 -8.30 18.71
CA LYS A 151 4.09 -7.72 20.07
C LYS A 151 5.14 -8.38 20.97
N ALA A 152 5.72 -9.49 20.54
CA ALA A 152 6.89 -10.06 21.21
C ALA A 152 8.09 -9.08 21.18
N ASP A 153 8.16 -8.16 20.20
CA ASP A 153 9.09 -7.03 20.19
C ASP A 153 8.50 -5.89 21.06
N PRO A 154 9.19 -5.48 22.13
CA PRO A 154 8.72 -4.40 23.02
C PRO A 154 8.57 -3.05 22.32
N PHE A 155 9.38 -2.78 21.29
CA PHE A 155 9.26 -1.54 20.51
C PHE A 155 8.02 -1.56 19.63
N PHE A 156 7.77 -2.68 18.93
CA PHE A 156 6.53 -2.86 18.17
C PHE A 156 5.30 -2.74 19.08
N ALA A 157 5.32 -3.42 20.23
CA ALA A 157 4.19 -3.37 21.18
C ALA A 157 3.87 -1.93 21.62
N LYS A 158 4.92 -1.12 21.89
CA LYS A 158 4.75 0.29 22.25
C LYS A 158 4.15 1.11 21.11
N VAL A 159 4.67 0.97 19.90
CA VAL A 159 4.16 1.69 18.71
C VAL A 159 2.72 1.28 18.40
N TRP A 160 2.42 -0.02 18.52
CA TRP A 160 1.07 -0.53 18.29
C TRP A 160 0.06 0.01 19.31
N ALA A 161 0.43 0.14 20.58
CA ALA A 161 -0.45 0.69 21.61
C ALA A 161 -0.80 2.16 21.29
N ASP A 162 0.19 2.98 20.97
CA ASP A 162 0.02 4.38 20.58
C ASP A 162 -0.83 4.53 19.32
N PHE A 163 -0.52 3.73 18.30
CA PHE A 163 -1.30 3.70 17.05
C PHE A 163 -2.76 3.29 17.29
N SER A 164 -2.99 2.28 18.13
CA SER A 164 -4.35 1.78 18.40
C SER A 164 -5.20 2.82 19.15
N GLU A 165 -4.62 3.58 20.07
CA GLU A 165 -5.29 4.67 20.76
C GLU A 165 -5.72 5.75 19.76
N PHE A 166 -4.81 6.19 18.90
CA PHE A 166 -5.13 7.15 17.84
C PHE A 166 -6.19 6.61 16.85
N ASP A 167 -6.11 5.35 16.45
CA ASP A 167 -7.06 4.73 15.52
C ASP A 167 -8.48 4.72 16.09
N GLU A 168 -8.66 4.44 17.37
CA GLU A 168 -9.98 4.50 18.03
C GLU A 168 -10.52 5.94 18.09
N GLU A 169 -9.69 6.92 18.39
CA GLU A 169 -10.10 8.33 18.36
C GLU A 169 -10.47 8.78 16.94
N TYR A 170 -9.65 8.39 15.94
CA TYR A 170 -9.89 8.76 14.56
C TYR A 170 -11.13 8.08 13.97
N LYS A 171 -11.43 6.84 14.35
CA LYS A 171 -12.67 6.16 13.97
C LYS A 171 -13.91 6.92 14.42
N TYR A 172 -13.88 7.49 15.63
CA TYR A 172 -14.98 8.33 16.10
C TYR A 172 -15.15 9.55 15.19
N TRP A 173 -14.08 10.27 14.91
CA TRP A 173 -14.12 11.41 13.98
C TRP A 173 -14.60 11.00 12.59
N SER A 174 -14.04 9.96 12.01
CA SER A 174 -14.38 9.52 10.66
C SER A 174 -15.82 9.06 10.51
N SER A 175 -16.45 8.58 11.59
CA SER A 175 -17.86 8.17 11.59
C SER A 175 -18.84 9.33 11.49
N ILE A 176 -18.43 10.53 11.86
CA ILE A 176 -19.29 11.74 11.90
C ILE A 176 -18.80 12.88 11.01
N GLY A 177 -17.52 12.89 10.65
CA GLY A 177 -16.86 13.97 9.92
C GLY A 177 -16.99 13.91 8.40
N TYR A 178 -17.40 12.78 7.85
CA TYR A 178 -17.49 12.55 6.41
C TYR A 178 -18.84 12.00 6.00
N LEU A 179 -19.25 12.32 4.78
CA LEU A 179 -20.41 11.67 4.17
C LEU A 179 -20.10 10.19 3.92
N PRO A 180 -21.10 9.30 4.05
CA PRO A 180 -20.95 7.90 3.69
C PRO A 180 -20.40 7.75 2.26
N ARG A 181 -19.41 6.89 2.06
CA ARG A 181 -18.96 6.56 0.72
C ARG A 181 -20.03 5.72 0.00
N PRO A 182 -20.20 5.90 -1.32
CA PRO A 182 -21.05 4.99 -2.09
C PRO A 182 -20.57 3.55 -1.93
N GLU A 183 -21.51 2.60 -1.99
CA GLU A 183 -21.13 1.18 -2.05
C GLU A 183 -20.22 0.92 -3.25
N ALA A 184 -19.23 0.06 -3.05
CA ALA A 184 -18.39 -0.40 -4.17
C ALA A 184 -19.26 -1.08 -5.24
N PRO A 185 -18.90 -0.97 -6.54
CA PRO A 185 -19.55 -1.74 -7.58
C PRO A 185 -19.52 -3.22 -7.24
N LYS A 186 -20.67 -3.88 -7.40
CA LYS A 186 -20.79 -5.34 -7.19
C LYS A 186 -20.49 -6.07 -8.47
#